data_57f7dd065508a62a377bd0ddcc8bc019
#
_entry.id   57f7dd065508a62a377bd0ddcc8bc019
#
_cell.length_a   1.000
_cell.length_b   1.000
_cell.length_c   1.000
_cell.angle_alpha   90.00
_cell.angle_beta   90.00
_cell.angle_gamma   90.00
#
_symmetry.space_group_name_H-M   'P 1'
#
loop_
_entity.id
_entity.type
_entity.pdbx_description
1 polymer ?
#
loop_
_entity_poly.entity_id
_entity_poly.type
_entity_poly.pdbx_seq_one_letter_code
_entity_poly.pdbx_strand_id
1 'polypeptide(L)'
;QNMSSHPVNEPILNYAPGSEERKALKAEINRQMSEVIEIPCIVNGKEIYTNNTVTQVIPHNHGHILANVHLAGRSEMESACTSAVQAQSEWIDMGLEGRASIFERCADLLAGDWRMKVNAATMLNQSKTVYQAEIDAACELIDFWRFNAYYTRQFHNQFQPLVSPEGIANTTEIRPLEGFVLAITPFNFSSIAGNLPSAPALVGCTALWKPSRNSYYSNYMLMLLMMEADLPPGVINFLPGSGAEITEVAL
;
A
#
# COMPACT_ATOMS: atom_id res chain seq x y z
N GLN A 1 21.17 16.36 -14.86
CA GLN A 1 20.50 15.85 -13.66
C GLN A 1 19.21 16.62 -13.48
N ASN A 2 18.07 16.05 -13.89
CA ASN A 2 16.76 16.58 -13.53
C ASN A 2 16.56 16.32 -12.03
N MET A 3 16.77 17.34 -11.22
CA MET A 3 16.24 17.34 -9.86
C MET A 3 14.72 17.31 -10.01
N SER A 4 14.08 16.24 -9.58
CA SER A 4 12.62 16.21 -9.50
C SER A 4 12.17 17.43 -8.70
N SER A 5 11.17 18.15 -9.19
CA SER A 5 10.61 19.30 -8.46
C SER A 5 10.18 18.82 -7.07
N HIS A 6 10.37 19.70 -6.07
CA HIS A 6 9.92 19.40 -4.70
C HIS A 6 8.42 19.04 -4.73
N PRO A 7 8.00 17.90 -4.16
CA PRO A 7 6.59 17.54 -4.13
C PRO A 7 5.78 18.54 -3.32
N VAL A 8 4.53 18.71 -3.70
CA VAL A 8 3.55 19.51 -2.97
C VAL A 8 2.45 18.61 -2.45
N ASN A 9 1.84 19.00 -1.33
CA ASN A 9 0.75 18.24 -0.75
C ASN A 9 -0.44 18.13 -1.72
N GLU A 10 -1.08 16.99 -1.73
CA GLU A 10 -2.26 16.74 -2.54
C GLU A 10 -3.42 17.64 -2.12
N PRO A 11 -4.08 18.34 -3.06
CA PRO A 11 -5.22 19.18 -2.75
C PRO A 11 -6.39 18.37 -2.15
N ILE A 12 -6.92 18.86 -1.04
CA ILE A 12 -8.09 18.28 -0.36
C ILE A 12 -9.35 18.68 -1.12
N LEU A 13 -10.15 17.70 -1.56
CA LEU A 13 -11.45 17.94 -2.16
C LEU A 13 -12.50 18.25 -1.09
N ASN A 14 -13.44 19.14 -1.40
CA ASN A 14 -14.39 19.64 -0.40
C ASN A 14 -15.74 18.91 -0.39
N TYR A 15 -16.05 18.14 -1.44
CA TYR A 15 -17.32 17.40 -1.59
C TYR A 15 -18.57 18.26 -1.39
N ALA A 16 -18.53 19.50 -1.86
CA ALA A 16 -19.62 20.46 -1.73
C ALA A 16 -20.93 19.93 -2.33
N PRO A 17 -22.10 20.39 -1.84
CA PRO A 17 -23.36 20.03 -2.45
C PRO A 17 -23.40 20.34 -3.95
N GLY A 18 -23.69 19.30 -4.77
CA GLY A 18 -23.73 19.42 -6.22
C GLY A 18 -22.41 19.23 -6.97
N SER A 19 -21.27 19.13 -6.26
CA SER A 19 -19.96 18.88 -6.90
C SER A 19 -19.86 17.50 -7.54
N GLU A 20 -19.00 17.38 -8.56
CA GLU A 20 -18.81 16.12 -9.29
C GLU A 20 -18.12 15.06 -8.42
N GLU A 21 -17.14 15.44 -7.59
CA GLU A 21 -16.49 14.54 -6.65
C GLU A 21 -17.48 13.96 -5.62
N ARG A 22 -18.48 14.77 -5.17
CA ARG A 22 -19.52 14.26 -4.28
C ARG A 22 -20.45 13.27 -4.98
N LYS A 23 -20.81 13.51 -6.24
CA LYS A 23 -21.62 12.59 -7.05
C LYS A 23 -20.87 11.28 -7.28
N ALA A 24 -19.59 11.37 -7.67
CA ALA A 24 -18.74 10.22 -7.93
C ALA A 24 -18.56 9.37 -6.67
N LEU A 25 -18.29 10.00 -5.51
CA LEU A 25 -18.15 9.28 -4.24
C LEU A 25 -19.45 8.58 -3.83
N LYS A 26 -20.60 9.22 -3.98
CA LYS A 26 -21.89 8.58 -3.69
C LYS A 26 -22.18 7.39 -4.60
N ALA A 27 -21.86 7.52 -5.89
CA ALA A 27 -21.99 6.42 -6.84
C ALA A 27 -21.12 5.23 -6.44
N GLU A 28 -19.87 5.50 -6.05
CA GLU A 28 -18.94 4.46 -5.62
C GLU A 28 -19.33 3.79 -4.30
N ILE A 29 -19.82 4.55 -3.31
CA ILE A 29 -20.39 4.00 -2.07
C ILE A 29 -21.54 3.04 -2.40
N ASN A 30 -22.47 3.45 -3.27
CA ASN A 30 -23.59 2.61 -3.66
C ASN A 30 -23.13 1.35 -4.41
N ARG A 31 -22.13 1.46 -5.27
CA ARG A 31 -21.53 0.33 -5.98
C ARG A 31 -20.94 -0.67 -4.99
N GLN A 32 -20.10 -0.21 -4.06
CA GLN A 32 -19.48 -1.08 -3.06
C GLN A 32 -20.49 -1.71 -2.10
N MET A 33 -21.59 -1.02 -1.80
CA MET A 33 -22.68 -1.58 -1.01
C MET A 33 -23.56 -2.58 -1.77
N SER A 34 -23.53 -2.60 -3.10
CA SER A 34 -24.36 -3.48 -3.90
C SER A 34 -23.80 -4.90 -4.10
N GLU A 35 -22.58 -5.15 -3.68
CA GLU A 35 -21.88 -6.43 -3.88
C GLU A 35 -21.15 -6.88 -2.62
N VAL A 36 -21.08 -8.19 -2.43
CA VAL A 36 -20.24 -8.82 -1.41
C VAL A 36 -19.05 -9.45 -2.14
N ILE A 37 -17.85 -8.96 -1.86
CA ILE A 37 -16.65 -9.45 -2.54
C ILE A 37 -15.93 -10.54 -1.73
N GLU A 38 -15.17 -11.38 -2.41
CA GLU A 38 -14.21 -12.29 -1.78
C GLU A 38 -12.86 -11.58 -1.67
N ILE A 39 -12.26 -11.59 -0.48
CA ILE A 39 -10.92 -11.03 -0.24
C ILE A 39 -9.95 -12.19 0.02
N PRO A 40 -9.12 -12.56 -0.97
CA PRO A 40 -8.11 -13.60 -0.81
C PRO A 40 -6.87 -13.10 -0.06
N CYS A 41 -6.01 -14.02 0.34
CA CYS A 41 -4.60 -13.70 0.56
C CYS A 41 -3.94 -13.45 -0.79
N ILE A 42 -2.98 -12.49 -0.86
CA ILE A 42 -2.17 -12.29 -2.07
C ILE A 42 -0.74 -12.71 -1.74
N VAL A 43 -0.28 -13.79 -2.35
CA VAL A 43 1.09 -14.29 -2.18
C VAL A 43 1.71 -14.45 -3.56
N ASN A 44 2.87 -13.84 -3.76
CA ASN A 44 3.55 -13.83 -5.06
C ASN A 44 2.64 -13.32 -6.21
N GLY A 45 1.84 -12.29 -5.93
CA GLY A 45 0.90 -11.71 -6.88
C GLY A 45 -0.30 -12.62 -7.22
N LYS A 46 -0.46 -13.76 -6.54
CA LYS A 46 -1.56 -14.71 -6.77
C LYS A 46 -2.59 -14.66 -5.65
N GLU A 47 -3.83 -14.75 -6.03
CA GLU A 47 -4.95 -14.88 -5.11
C GLU A 47 -5.01 -16.28 -4.54
N ILE A 48 -5.06 -16.39 -3.20
CA ILE A 48 -5.20 -17.67 -2.48
C ILE A 48 -6.47 -17.62 -1.64
N TYR A 49 -7.39 -18.50 -1.99
CA TYR A 49 -8.67 -18.67 -1.30
C TYR A 49 -8.55 -19.84 -0.32
N THR A 50 -8.64 -19.53 0.99
CA THR A 50 -8.54 -20.54 2.05
C THR A 50 -9.92 -20.98 2.51
N ASN A 51 -9.99 -22.12 3.24
CA ASN A 51 -11.25 -22.57 3.86
C ASN A 51 -11.55 -21.87 5.19
N ASN A 52 -10.63 -21.04 5.69
CA ASN A 52 -10.80 -20.28 6.92
C ASN A 52 -11.23 -18.85 6.58
N THR A 53 -12.49 -18.52 6.75
CA THR A 53 -13.06 -17.23 6.34
C THR A 53 -13.69 -16.49 7.51
N VAL A 54 -13.69 -15.15 7.41
CA VAL A 54 -14.46 -14.28 8.29
C VAL A 54 -15.21 -13.25 7.47
N THR A 55 -16.37 -12.84 7.97
CA THR A 55 -17.20 -11.82 7.33
C THR A 55 -16.75 -10.43 7.76
N GLN A 56 -16.60 -9.52 6.80
CA GLN A 56 -16.37 -8.10 7.05
C GLN A 56 -17.69 -7.35 6.88
N VAL A 57 -18.13 -6.69 7.93
CA VAL A 57 -19.37 -5.90 7.94
C VAL A 57 -19.08 -4.41 8.05
N ILE A 58 -20.06 -3.58 7.71
CA ILE A 58 -20.01 -2.13 7.96
C ILE A 58 -20.13 -1.89 9.48
N PRO A 59 -19.19 -1.20 10.15
CA PRO A 59 -19.24 -1.03 11.61
C PRO A 59 -20.44 -0.26 12.14
N HIS A 60 -21.01 0.64 11.35
CA HIS A 60 -22.23 1.38 11.70
C HIS A 60 -23.52 0.75 11.14
N ASN A 61 -23.41 -0.41 10.46
CA ASN A 61 -24.54 -1.20 9.96
C ASN A 61 -24.17 -2.68 9.88
N HIS A 62 -24.13 -3.37 11.02
CA HIS A 62 -23.67 -4.76 11.15
C HIS A 62 -24.48 -5.77 10.33
N GLY A 63 -25.68 -5.41 9.90
CA GLY A 63 -26.48 -6.24 9.00
C GLY A 63 -26.00 -6.22 7.54
N HIS A 64 -25.07 -5.31 7.20
CA HIS A 64 -24.55 -5.18 5.85
C HIS A 64 -23.15 -5.80 5.72
N ILE A 65 -23.04 -6.82 4.92
CA ILE A 65 -21.79 -7.53 4.64
C ILE A 65 -21.08 -6.85 3.45
N LEU A 66 -19.82 -6.50 3.62
CA LEU A 66 -18.96 -5.95 2.56
C LEU A 66 -18.16 -7.06 1.85
N ALA A 67 -17.66 -8.03 2.61
CA ALA A 67 -16.80 -9.07 2.06
C ALA A 67 -16.77 -10.33 2.91
N ASN A 68 -16.39 -11.45 2.27
CA ASN A 68 -15.88 -12.65 2.90
C ASN A 68 -14.35 -12.65 2.77
N VAL A 69 -13.63 -12.74 3.87
CA VAL A 69 -12.18 -12.61 3.90
C VAL A 69 -11.55 -13.96 4.20
N HIS A 70 -10.67 -14.41 3.32
CA HIS A 70 -9.90 -15.64 3.48
C HIS A 70 -8.68 -15.35 4.37
N LEU A 71 -8.59 -16.05 5.48
CA LEU A 71 -7.51 -15.87 6.44
C LEU A 71 -6.33 -16.79 6.12
N ALA A 72 -5.14 -16.22 6.13
CA ALA A 72 -3.90 -16.95 6.01
C ALA A 72 -3.70 -17.86 7.23
N GLY A 73 -3.38 -19.11 6.99
CA GLY A 73 -2.81 -20.02 7.97
C GLY A 73 -1.28 -20.10 7.82
N ARG A 74 -0.66 -21.00 8.58
CA ARG A 74 0.80 -21.18 8.57
C ARG A 74 1.37 -21.42 7.17
N SER A 75 0.71 -22.23 6.34
CA SER A 75 1.17 -22.57 4.99
C SER A 75 1.23 -21.36 4.06
N GLU A 76 0.24 -20.48 4.11
CA GLU A 76 0.20 -19.25 3.33
C GLU A 76 1.28 -18.26 3.82
N MET A 77 1.49 -18.19 5.14
CA MET A 77 2.50 -17.33 5.75
C MET A 77 3.93 -17.79 5.40
N GLU A 78 4.22 -19.09 5.48
CA GLU A 78 5.52 -19.67 5.08
C GLU A 78 5.77 -19.47 3.57
N SER A 79 4.74 -19.65 2.75
CA SER A 79 4.82 -19.38 1.31
C SER A 79 5.10 -17.90 1.03
N ALA A 80 4.50 -16.99 1.78
CA ALA A 80 4.74 -15.56 1.65
C ALA A 80 6.17 -15.15 2.06
N CYS A 81 6.71 -15.74 3.14
CA CYS A 81 8.12 -15.55 3.53
C CYS A 81 9.06 -15.98 2.39
N THR A 82 8.84 -17.18 1.84
CA THR A 82 9.62 -17.70 0.72
C THR A 82 9.52 -16.78 -0.50
N SER A 83 8.31 -16.36 -0.85
CA SER A 83 8.07 -15.44 -1.96
C SER A 83 8.76 -14.09 -1.77
N ALA A 84 8.69 -13.53 -0.56
CA ALA A 84 9.31 -12.26 -0.23
C ALA A 84 10.84 -12.30 -0.40
N VAL A 85 11.48 -13.38 0.04
CA VAL A 85 12.94 -13.59 -0.13
C VAL A 85 13.30 -13.77 -1.61
N GLN A 86 12.52 -14.55 -2.36
CA GLN A 86 12.77 -14.78 -3.79
C GLN A 86 12.61 -13.52 -4.65
N ALA A 87 11.61 -12.69 -4.34
CA ALA A 87 11.35 -11.47 -5.10
C ALA A 87 12.42 -10.38 -4.88
N GLN A 88 13.21 -10.47 -3.81
CA GLN A 88 14.10 -9.40 -3.41
C GLN A 88 15.20 -9.10 -4.43
N SER A 89 15.78 -10.12 -5.06
CA SER A 89 16.88 -9.91 -6.02
C SER A 89 16.45 -9.04 -7.19
N GLU A 90 15.35 -9.40 -7.86
CA GLU A 90 14.82 -8.63 -8.98
C GLU A 90 14.34 -7.24 -8.55
N TRP A 91 13.79 -7.12 -7.34
CA TRP A 91 13.37 -5.85 -6.75
C TRP A 91 14.55 -4.91 -6.50
N ILE A 92 15.68 -5.43 -6.01
CA ILE A 92 16.92 -4.69 -5.84
C ILE A 92 17.50 -4.27 -7.19
N ASP A 93 17.57 -5.19 -8.15
CA ASP A 93 18.15 -4.97 -9.48
C ASP A 93 17.37 -3.92 -10.30
N MET A 94 16.09 -3.71 -10.00
CA MET A 94 15.30 -2.63 -10.59
C MET A 94 15.87 -1.23 -10.27
N GLY A 95 16.68 -1.11 -9.22
CA GLY A 95 17.26 0.15 -8.79
C GLY A 95 16.27 1.10 -8.11
N LEU A 96 16.79 2.17 -7.50
CA LEU A 96 15.95 3.13 -6.78
C LEU A 96 14.90 3.78 -7.68
N GLU A 97 15.30 4.22 -8.88
CA GLU A 97 14.39 4.95 -9.78
C GLU A 97 13.22 4.06 -10.25
N GLY A 98 13.50 2.79 -10.54
CA GLY A 98 12.44 1.84 -10.88
C GLY A 98 11.45 1.64 -9.74
N ARG A 99 11.94 1.41 -8.52
CA ARG A 99 11.09 1.26 -7.33
C ARG A 99 10.29 2.52 -7.02
N ALA A 100 10.95 3.69 -7.07
CA ALA A 100 10.30 4.97 -6.83
C ALA A 100 9.17 5.25 -7.83
N SER A 101 9.39 4.96 -9.11
CA SER A 101 8.38 5.17 -10.16
C SER A 101 7.10 4.37 -9.95
N ILE A 102 7.19 3.17 -9.34
CA ILE A 102 6.01 2.36 -9.00
C ILE A 102 5.17 3.06 -7.91
N PHE A 103 5.80 3.55 -6.84
CA PHE A 103 5.06 4.24 -5.77
C PHE A 103 4.57 5.62 -6.18
N GLU A 104 5.28 6.32 -7.06
CA GLU A 104 4.78 7.54 -7.71
C GLU A 104 3.54 7.25 -8.57
N ARG A 105 3.53 6.13 -9.31
CA ARG A 105 2.34 5.66 -10.04
C ARG A 105 1.20 5.28 -9.10
N CYS A 106 1.48 4.65 -7.94
CA CYS A 106 0.47 4.42 -6.91
C CYS A 106 -0.16 5.75 -6.46
N ALA A 107 0.67 6.79 -6.25
CA ALA A 107 0.19 8.11 -5.87
C ALA A 107 -0.70 8.73 -6.97
N ASP A 108 -0.32 8.61 -8.23
CA ASP A 108 -1.09 9.14 -9.35
C ASP A 108 -2.42 8.40 -9.55
N LEU A 109 -2.43 7.08 -9.44
CA LEU A 109 -3.67 6.29 -9.44
C LEU A 109 -4.60 6.68 -8.29
N LEU A 110 -4.05 6.87 -7.08
CA LEU A 110 -4.84 7.27 -5.92
C LEU A 110 -5.35 8.71 -6.04
N ALA A 111 -4.57 9.62 -6.63
CA ALA A 111 -5.01 10.99 -6.91
C ALA A 111 -6.11 11.05 -7.98
N GLY A 112 -6.18 10.05 -8.86
CA GLY A 112 -7.13 9.93 -9.96
C GLY A 112 -8.24 8.91 -9.71
N ASP A 113 -8.25 7.85 -10.51
CA ASP A 113 -9.34 6.88 -10.64
C ASP A 113 -9.62 6.07 -9.36
N TRP A 114 -8.63 5.95 -8.47
CA TRP A 114 -8.77 5.21 -7.22
C TRP A 114 -9.22 6.05 -6.03
N ARG A 115 -9.24 7.37 -6.16
CA ARG A 115 -9.58 8.27 -5.04
C ARG A 115 -10.95 7.98 -4.44
N MET A 116 -11.97 7.90 -5.27
CA MET A 116 -13.33 7.63 -4.81
C MET A 116 -13.48 6.19 -4.30
N LYS A 117 -12.78 5.22 -4.92
CA LYS A 117 -12.80 3.82 -4.51
C LYS A 117 -12.22 3.63 -3.10
N VAL A 118 -11.07 4.21 -2.83
CA VAL A 118 -10.40 4.10 -1.52
C VAL A 118 -11.13 4.91 -0.45
N ASN A 119 -11.63 6.10 -0.78
CA ASN A 119 -12.43 6.90 0.14
C ASN A 119 -13.74 6.18 0.51
N ALA A 120 -14.48 5.64 -0.45
CA ALA A 120 -15.69 4.88 -0.19
C ALA A 120 -15.41 3.65 0.68
N ALA A 121 -14.37 2.89 0.37
CA ALA A 121 -13.96 1.73 1.16
C ALA A 121 -13.61 2.11 2.60
N THR A 122 -12.91 3.22 2.80
CA THR A 122 -12.56 3.72 4.13
C THR A 122 -13.81 4.18 4.91
N MET A 123 -14.75 4.87 4.24
CA MET A 123 -16.01 5.28 4.86
C MET A 123 -16.85 4.08 5.29
N LEU A 124 -16.97 3.07 4.44
CA LEU A 124 -17.77 1.88 4.70
C LEU A 124 -17.12 0.95 5.74
N ASN A 125 -15.84 0.68 5.61
CA ASN A 125 -15.15 -0.32 6.43
C ASN A 125 -14.64 0.21 7.78
N GLN A 126 -14.35 1.53 7.86
CA GLN A 126 -13.82 2.15 9.08
C GLN A 126 -14.80 3.16 9.70
N SER A 127 -16.01 3.31 9.13
CA SER A 127 -17.04 4.26 9.57
C SER A 127 -16.56 5.72 9.66
N LYS A 128 -15.69 6.10 8.73
CA LYS A 128 -15.17 7.47 8.65
C LYS A 128 -16.10 8.38 7.86
N THR A 129 -16.09 9.67 8.19
CA THR A 129 -16.76 10.70 7.39
C THR A 129 -15.98 10.91 6.08
N VAL A 130 -16.61 11.55 5.10
CA VAL A 130 -15.94 11.89 3.84
C VAL A 130 -14.70 12.74 4.06
N TYR A 131 -14.75 13.69 4.99
CA TYR A 131 -13.63 14.57 5.31
C TYR A 131 -12.44 13.78 5.91
N GLN A 132 -12.72 12.85 6.82
CA GLN A 132 -11.70 11.97 7.39
C GLN A 132 -11.09 11.04 6.33
N ALA A 133 -11.92 10.43 5.47
CA ALA A 133 -11.44 9.55 4.42
C ALA A 133 -10.60 10.29 3.39
N GLU A 134 -11.03 11.49 2.97
CA GLU A 134 -10.30 12.32 2.02
C GLU A 134 -8.89 12.66 2.51
N ILE A 135 -8.76 13.07 3.76
CA ILE A 135 -7.46 13.44 4.34
C ILE A 135 -6.63 12.19 4.60
N ASP A 136 -7.17 11.24 5.36
CA ASP A 136 -6.48 10.08 5.88
C ASP A 136 -6.21 9.00 4.81
N ALA A 137 -7.21 8.67 3.99
CA ALA A 137 -7.05 7.57 3.05
C ALA A 137 -6.46 8.01 1.70
N ALA A 138 -6.84 9.19 1.19
CA ALA A 138 -6.36 9.67 -0.10
C ALA A 138 -5.16 10.60 0.03
N CYS A 139 -5.36 11.83 0.51
CA CYS A 139 -4.33 12.88 0.45
C CYS A 139 -3.05 12.49 1.19
N GLU A 140 -3.15 11.97 2.40
CA GLU A 140 -2.00 11.60 3.21
C GLU A 140 -1.19 10.45 2.59
N LEU A 141 -1.83 9.44 2.02
CA LEU A 141 -1.13 8.33 1.38
C LEU A 141 -0.46 8.76 0.05
N ILE A 142 -1.14 9.59 -0.73
CA ILE A 142 -0.55 10.21 -1.93
C ILE A 142 0.72 10.96 -1.55
N ASP A 143 0.63 11.78 -0.49
CA ASP A 143 1.77 12.57 -0.01
C ASP A 143 2.89 11.66 0.51
N PHE A 144 2.59 10.61 1.29
CA PHE A 144 3.58 9.64 1.72
C PHE A 144 4.37 9.07 0.53
N TRP A 145 3.71 8.58 -0.49
CA TRP A 145 4.39 7.98 -1.64
C TRP A 145 5.23 8.99 -2.41
N ARG A 146 4.71 10.19 -2.67
CA ARG A 146 5.47 11.25 -3.37
C ARG A 146 6.65 11.76 -2.56
N PHE A 147 6.45 12.06 -1.29
CA PHE A 147 7.50 12.59 -0.42
C PHE A 147 8.55 11.52 -0.07
N ASN A 148 8.15 10.27 0.16
CA ASN A 148 9.09 9.18 0.38
C ASN A 148 10.02 8.97 -0.82
N ALA A 149 9.48 8.95 -2.04
CA ALA A 149 10.27 8.85 -3.27
C ALA A 149 11.25 10.03 -3.41
N TYR A 150 10.77 11.25 -3.19
CA TYR A 150 11.60 12.44 -3.23
C TYR A 150 12.73 12.39 -2.21
N TYR A 151 12.43 12.17 -0.93
CA TYR A 151 13.45 12.16 0.12
C TYR A 151 14.43 11.01 -0.01
N THR A 152 14.01 9.85 -0.51
CA THR A 152 14.94 8.74 -0.76
C THR A 152 15.95 9.12 -1.85
N ARG A 153 15.53 9.79 -2.93
CA ARG A 153 16.44 10.34 -3.93
C ARG A 153 17.39 11.39 -3.34
N GLN A 154 16.85 12.29 -2.50
CA GLN A 154 17.70 13.31 -1.83
C GLN A 154 18.74 12.65 -0.93
N PHE A 155 18.35 11.63 -0.16
CA PHE A 155 19.27 10.86 0.68
C PHE A 155 20.40 10.21 -0.14
N HIS A 156 20.08 9.59 -1.28
CA HIS A 156 21.08 8.99 -2.15
C HIS A 156 22.06 10.04 -2.71
N ASN A 157 21.57 11.22 -3.07
CA ASN A 157 22.41 12.29 -3.63
C ASN A 157 23.29 12.97 -2.56
N GLN A 158 22.82 13.06 -1.34
CA GLN A 158 23.53 13.73 -0.25
C GLN A 158 24.86 13.11 0.11
N PHE A 159 25.00 11.78 -0.06
CA PHE A 159 26.21 11.05 0.30
C PHE A 159 27.19 10.83 -0.85
N GLN A 160 26.98 11.50 -2.01
CA GLN A 160 27.96 11.44 -3.09
C GLN A 160 29.19 12.31 -2.75
N PRO A 161 30.41 11.86 -3.12
CA PRO A 161 31.61 12.65 -2.91
C PRO A 161 31.52 14.02 -3.61
N LEU A 162 31.88 15.07 -2.89
CA LEU A 162 31.85 16.45 -3.43
C LEU A 162 32.96 16.71 -4.44
N VAL A 163 34.07 15.98 -4.34
CA VAL A 163 35.27 16.21 -5.14
C VAL A 163 35.76 14.89 -5.71
N SER A 164 36.03 14.88 -7.00
CA SER A 164 36.82 13.85 -7.68
C SER A 164 38.02 14.50 -8.33
N PRO A 165 39.26 13.98 -8.12
CA PRO A 165 40.44 14.46 -8.81
C PRO A 165 40.33 14.31 -10.32
N GLU A 166 41.15 15.05 -11.08
CA GLU A 166 41.19 14.93 -12.53
C GLU A 166 41.52 13.50 -12.97
N GLY A 167 40.70 12.92 -13.86
CA GLY A 167 40.83 11.56 -14.37
C GLY A 167 40.36 10.46 -13.43
N ILE A 168 39.80 10.81 -12.25
CA ILE A 168 39.22 9.86 -11.26
C ILE A 168 37.77 10.24 -10.97
N ALA A 169 36.86 9.25 -10.97
CA ALA A 169 35.51 9.43 -10.50
C ALA A 169 35.31 8.71 -9.15
N ASN A 170 35.10 9.45 -8.08
CA ASN A 170 34.71 8.90 -6.78
C ASN A 170 33.19 8.86 -6.70
N THR A 171 32.63 7.72 -6.33
CA THR A 171 31.19 7.52 -6.15
C THR A 171 30.91 6.81 -4.83
N THR A 172 29.76 7.07 -4.25
CA THR A 172 29.24 6.30 -3.14
C THR A 172 28.16 5.35 -3.67
N GLU A 173 28.31 4.07 -3.39
CA GLU A 173 27.28 3.07 -3.64
C GLU A 173 26.46 2.88 -2.37
N ILE A 174 25.16 3.18 -2.45
CA ILE A 174 24.23 2.97 -1.34
C ILE A 174 23.53 1.64 -1.58
N ARG A 175 23.80 0.68 -0.69
CA ARG A 175 23.18 -0.63 -0.76
C ARG A 175 21.71 -0.54 -0.35
N PRO A 176 20.78 -1.18 -1.09
CA PRO A 176 19.40 -1.32 -0.67
C PRO A 176 19.32 -2.16 0.62
N LEU A 177 18.23 -2.00 1.36
CA LEU A 177 17.96 -2.82 2.53
C LEU A 177 17.71 -4.28 2.13
N GLU A 178 18.15 -5.20 2.97
CA GLU A 178 18.05 -6.65 2.77
C GLU A 178 16.88 -7.26 3.52
N GLY A 179 16.39 -8.40 3.02
CA GLY A 179 15.32 -9.17 3.66
C GLY A 179 13.93 -8.60 3.46
N PHE A 180 13.02 -9.05 4.28
CA PHE A 180 11.65 -8.55 4.30
C PHE A 180 11.30 -7.93 5.66
N VAL A 181 10.27 -7.07 5.66
CA VAL A 181 9.68 -6.53 6.87
C VAL A 181 8.30 -7.13 7.11
N LEU A 182 7.95 -7.35 8.37
CA LEU A 182 6.60 -7.69 8.78
C LEU A 182 5.84 -6.40 9.11
N ALA A 183 4.94 -6.00 8.23
CA ALA A 183 4.09 -4.81 8.39
C ALA A 183 2.75 -5.21 9.02
N ILE A 184 2.61 -5.08 10.34
CA ILE A 184 1.34 -5.25 11.06
C ILE A 184 0.68 -3.89 11.16
N THR A 185 -0.36 -3.66 10.35
CA THR A 185 -0.91 -2.32 10.19
C THR A 185 -2.14 -2.05 11.07
N PRO A 186 -2.35 -0.77 11.46
CA PRO A 186 -3.48 -0.38 12.30
C PRO A 186 -4.81 -0.41 11.55
N PHE A 187 -5.91 -0.29 12.32
CA PHE A 187 -7.26 -0.31 11.79
C PHE A 187 -7.83 1.07 11.44
N ASN A 188 -7.22 2.13 11.94
CA ASN A 188 -7.82 3.46 11.99
C ASN A 188 -7.31 4.44 10.92
N PHE A 189 -6.23 4.13 10.22
CA PHE A 189 -5.66 4.98 9.18
C PHE A 189 -5.25 4.15 7.95
N SER A 190 -5.99 4.32 6.84
CA SER A 190 -5.67 3.67 5.56
C SER A 190 -4.33 4.14 5.00
N SER A 191 -3.96 5.41 5.21
CA SER A 191 -2.65 5.95 4.82
C SER A 191 -1.51 5.22 5.49
N ILE A 192 -1.59 5.00 6.80
CA ILE A 192 -0.57 4.26 7.56
C ILE A 192 -0.53 2.80 7.11
N ALA A 193 -1.71 2.19 6.87
CA ALA A 193 -1.79 0.81 6.40
C ALA A 193 -1.12 0.62 5.03
N GLY A 194 -1.25 1.58 4.12
CA GLY A 194 -0.57 1.57 2.83
C GLY A 194 0.92 1.91 2.93
N ASN A 195 1.29 2.83 3.82
CA ASN A 195 2.67 3.29 3.95
C ASN A 195 3.59 2.27 4.64
N LEU A 196 3.12 1.54 5.65
CA LEU A 196 3.98 0.61 6.40
C LEU A 196 4.63 -0.48 5.53
N PRO A 197 3.94 -1.16 4.59
CA PRO A 197 4.58 -2.08 3.68
C PRO A 197 5.34 -1.39 2.54
N SER A 198 4.89 -0.22 2.08
CA SER A 198 5.45 0.43 0.89
C SER A 198 6.74 1.23 1.16
N ALA A 199 6.87 1.88 2.31
CA ALA A 199 8.06 2.66 2.65
C ALA A 199 9.33 1.79 2.72
N PRO A 200 9.37 0.64 3.42
CA PRO A 200 10.53 -0.25 3.37
C PRO A 200 10.71 -0.89 1.98
N ALA A 201 9.65 -1.15 1.24
CA ALA A 201 9.76 -1.66 -0.12
C ALA A 201 10.48 -0.67 -1.04
N LEU A 202 10.20 0.62 -0.95
CA LEU A 202 10.89 1.66 -1.71
C LEU A 202 12.42 1.61 -1.54
N VAL A 203 12.90 1.31 -0.33
CA VAL A 203 14.34 1.26 -0.04
C VAL A 203 14.97 -0.12 -0.20
N GLY A 204 14.24 -1.10 -0.73
CA GLY A 204 14.79 -2.38 -1.20
C GLY A 204 14.34 -3.63 -0.45
N CYS A 205 13.65 -3.51 0.70
CA CYS A 205 13.01 -4.66 1.34
C CYS A 205 11.85 -5.19 0.51
N THR A 206 11.42 -6.41 0.79
CA THR A 206 10.08 -6.87 0.49
C THR A 206 9.22 -6.81 1.77
N ALA A 207 7.93 -7.08 1.69
CA ALA A 207 7.06 -6.95 2.85
C ALA A 207 6.02 -8.09 2.94
N LEU A 208 5.82 -8.53 4.18
CA LEU A 208 4.64 -9.30 4.58
C LEU A 208 3.66 -8.32 5.22
N TRP A 209 2.57 -8.06 4.55
CA TRP A 209 1.55 -7.13 5.05
C TRP A 209 0.40 -7.87 5.73
N LYS A 210 0.37 -7.78 7.04
CA LYS A 210 -0.74 -8.27 7.85
C LYS A 210 -1.69 -7.11 8.17
N PRO A 211 -2.80 -6.95 7.42
CA PRO A 211 -3.79 -5.90 7.69
C PRO A 211 -4.53 -6.16 9.00
N SER A 212 -5.07 -5.09 9.60
CA SER A 212 -5.94 -5.22 10.77
C SER A 212 -7.25 -5.91 10.40
N ARG A 213 -7.76 -6.76 11.31
CA ARG A 213 -9.06 -7.42 11.16
C ARG A 213 -10.21 -6.46 10.89
N ASN A 214 -10.14 -5.25 11.43
CA ASN A 214 -11.21 -4.26 11.31
C ASN A 214 -11.12 -3.42 10.04
N SER A 215 -10.12 -3.63 9.18
CA SER A 215 -9.87 -2.85 7.97
C SER A 215 -9.45 -3.70 6.76
N TYR A 216 -9.84 -4.99 6.72
CA TYR A 216 -9.48 -5.87 5.61
C TYR A 216 -9.98 -5.33 4.27
N TYR A 217 -11.23 -4.86 4.20
CA TYR A 217 -11.84 -4.39 2.97
C TYR A 217 -11.12 -3.15 2.41
N SER A 218 -10.93 -2.12 3.22
CA SER A 218 -10.25 -0.90 2.79
C SER A 218 -8.78 -1.13 2.44
N ASN A 219 -8.08 -2.01 3.17
CA ASN A 219 -6.68 -2.34 2.90
C ASN A 219 -6.52 -3.21 1.65
N TYR A 220 -7.49 -4.08 1.36
CA TYR A 220 -7.51 -4.84 0.11
C TYR A 220 -7.62 -3.93 -1.11
N MET A 221 -8.43 -2.86 -1.05
CA MET A 221 -8.48 -1.86 -2.13
C MET A 221 -7.11 -1.22 -2.38
N LEU A 222 -6.33 -0.97 -1.34
CA LEU A 222 -4.96 -0.45 -1.49
C LEU A 222 -4.02 -1.49 -2.12
N MET A 223 -4.16 -2.77 -1.76
CA MET A 223 -3.37 -3.83 -2.40
C MET A 223 -3.68 -3.94 -3.89
N LEU A 224 -4.96 -3.89 -4.27
CA LEU A 224 -5.37 -3.89 -5.68
C LEU A 224 -4.81 -2.68 -6.45
N LEU A 225 -4.82 -1.50 -5.83
CA LEU A 225 -4.21 -0.29 -6.40
C LEU A 225 -2.72 -0.48 -6.66
N MET A 226 -1.98 -1.02 -5.69
CA MET A 226 -0.54 -1.27 -5.84
C MET A 226 -0.27 -2.29 -6.95
N MET A 227 -1.12 -3.32 -7.09
CA MET A 227 -1.02 -4.29 -8.19
C MET A 227 -1.30 -3.63 -9.55
N GLU A 228 -2.29 -2.74 -9.64
CA GLU A 228 -2.56 -1.96 -10.87
C GLU A 228 -1.42 -0.99 -11.22
N ALA A 229 -0.66 -0.55 -10.22
CA ALA A 229 0.55 0.25 -10.42
C ALA A 229 1.78 -0.57 -10.85
N ASP A 230 1.60 -1.82 -11.25
CA ASP A 230 2.64 -2.77 -11.63
C ASP A 230 3.65 -3.09 -10.50
N LEU A 231 3.18 -3.14 -9.25
CA LEU A 231 4.00 -3.67 -8.15
C LEU A 231 4.36 -5.14 -8.46
N PRO A 232 5.66 -5.49 -8.52
CA PRO A 232 6.05 -6.86 -8.88
C PRO A 232 5.55 -7.91 -7.88
N PRO A 233 5.19 -9.12 -8.37
CA PRO A 233 4.80 -10.23 -7.52
C PRO A 233 5.81 -10.52 -6.41
N GLY A 234 5.32 -10.74 -5.18
CA GLY A 234 6.17 -11.09 -4.04
C GLY A 234 6.80 -9.91 -3.29
N VAL A 235 6.82 -8.70 -3.87
CA VAL A 235 7.38 -7.51 -3.20
C VAL A 235 6.54 -7.13 -1.98
N ILE A 236 5.21 -7.13 -2.10
CA ILE A 236 4.29 -7.01 -0.96
C ILE A 236 3.31 -8.18 -1.02
N ASN A 237 3.26 -8.97 0.04
CA ASN A 237 2.34 -10.09 0.19
C ASN A 237 1.26 -9.71 1.21
N PHE A 238 -0.02 -9.83 0.84
CA PHE A 238 -1.17 -9.42 1.64
C PHE A 238 -1.76 -10.61 2.38
N LEU A 239 -1.69 -10.61 3.72
CA LEU A 239 -1.99 -11.74 4.58
C LEU A 239 -3.02 -11.39 5.66
N PRO A 240 -4.32 -11.34 5.35
CA PRO A 240 -5.34 -11.32 6.40
C PRO A 240 -5.16 -12.53 7.30
N GLY A 241 -5.11 -12.34 8.62
CA GLY A 241 -4.86 -13.48 9.52
C GLY A 241 -4.49 -13.07 10.94
N SER A 242 -4.00 -14.07 11.70
CA SER A 242 -3.56 -13.90 13.08
C SER A 242 -2.21 -13.20 13.15
N GLY A 243 -2.15 -12.08 13.93
CA GLY A 243 -0.87 -11.39 14.16
C GLY A 243 0.12 -12.23 14.96
N ALA A 244 -0.35 -13.04 15.90
CA ALA A 244 0.52 -13.94 16.67
C ALA A 244 1.14 -15.02 15.78
N GLU A 245 0.33 -15.67 14.94
CA GLU A 245 0.78 -16.75 14.09
C GLU A 245 1.77 -16.27 13.02
N ILE A 246 1.49 -15.13 12.36
CA ILE A 246 2.42 -14.59 11.36
C ILE A 246 3.73 -14.13 12.02
N THR A 247 3.69 -13.59 13.24
CA THR A 247 4.90 -13.21 13.96
C THR A 247 5.76 -14.43 14.28
N GLU A 248 5.14 -15.54 14.71
CA GLU A 248 5.86 -16.80 14.96
C GLU A 248 6.50 -17.39 13.70
N VAL A 249 5.85 -17.24 12.54
CA VAL A 249 6.37 -17.76 11.26
C VAL A 249 7.46 -16.86 10.69
N ALA A 250 7.35 -15.54 10.85
CA ALA A 250 8.23 -14.57 10.21
C ALA A 250 9.53 -14.28 11.01
N LEU A 251 9.56 -14.60 12.32
CA LEU A 251 10.72 -14.41 13.22
C LEU A 251 11.42 -15.74 13.52
#